data_fce45a29ebd7dd087b17c680b404576b
#
_entry.id   fce45a29ebd7dd087b17c680b404576b
#
_cell.length_a   1.000
_cell.length_b   1.000
_cell.length_c   1.000
_cell.angle_alpha   90.00
_cell.angle_beta   90.00
_cell.angle_gamma   90.00
#
_symmetry.space_group_name_H-M   'P 1'
#
loop_
_entity.id
_entity.type
_entity.pdbx_description
1 polymer ?
#
loop_
_entity_poly.entity_id
_entity_poly.type
_entity_poly.pdbx_seq_one_letter_code
_entity_poly.pdbx_strand_id
1 'polypeptide(L)'
;MNGKKTRLFVDMDGTLAEWQEGTPLEEVCAPGYFAQLPPNENMAKAMIRFWEYSRKNNIEVFILSAVFDDGHSIRDKNAWLDQYIPFIDAEHRIF
;
A
#
# COMPACT_ATOMS: atom_id res chain seq x y z
N MET A 1 8.99 -18.00 24.68
CA MET A 1 8.73 -17.43 24.00
C MET A 1 8.60 -16.36 23.81
N ASN A 2 8.68 -15.97 23.34
CA ASN A 2 8.48 -14.81 23.31
C ASN A 2 7.48 -14.40 22.45
N GLY A 3 6.45 -13.99 22.69
CA GLY A 3 5.34 -13.67 21.88
C GLY A 3 5.44 -12.40 21.07
N LYS A 4 6.62 -11.90 20.87
CA LYS A 4 6.79 -10.69 20.08
C LYS A 4 6.62 -10.97 18.59
N LYS A 5 5.70 -10.24 17.95
CA LYS A 5 5.59 -10.25 16.50
C LYS A 5 6.56 -9.26 15.91
N THR A 6 7.20 -9.64 14.83
CA THR A 6 7.93 -8.72 13.99
C THR A 6 6.92 -7.96 13.13
N ARG A 7 7.06 -6.64 13.08
CA ARG A 7 6.20 -5.79 12.26
C ARG A 7 7.00 -5.28 11.06
N LEU A 8 6.45 -5.44 9.87
CA LEU A 8 7.06 -4.96 8.66
C LEU A 8 6.14 -3.96 7.99
N PHE A 9 6.71 -2.82 7.62
CA PHE A 9 5.98 -1.74 6.96
C PHE A 9 6.43 -1.66 5.51
N VAL A 10 5.50 -1.73 4.59
CA VAL A 10 5.78 -1.69 3.15
C VAL A 10 5.22 -0.40 2.59
N ASP A 11 6.09 0.35 1.91
CA ASP A 11 5.69 1.59 1.26
C ASP A 11 4.83 1.32 0.03
N MET A 12 3.81 2.14 -0.20
CA MET A 12 2.90 1.99 -1.33
C MET A 12 3.41 2.71 -2.57
N ASP A 13 3.60 4.03 -2.47
CA ASP A 13 3.93 4.86 -3.63
C ASP A 13 5.39 4.69 -4.05
N GLY A 14 5.61 4.41 -5.33
CA GLY A 14 6.95 4.16 -5.85
C GLY A 14 7.47 2.77 -5.57
N THR A 15 6.73 1.95 -4.82
CA THR A 15 7.09 0.57 -4.51
C THR A 15 6.03 -0.39 -5.04
N LEU A 16 4.84 -0.39 -4.47
CA LEU A 16 3.73 -1.23 -4.93
C LEU A 16 3.02 -0.59 -6.11
N ALA A 17 2.73 0.71 -6.02
CA ALA A 17 2.16 1.50 -7.10
C ALA A 17 3.28 2.23 -7.83
N GLU A 18 3.23 2.24 -9.15
CA GLU A 18 4.23 2.93 -9.94
C GLU A 18 4.07 4.44 -9.83
N TRP A 19 5.17 5.11 -9.52
CA TRP A 19 5.20 6.55 -9.42
C TRP A 19 5.43 7.17 -10.79
N GLN A 20 4.65 8.18 -11.13
CA GLN A 20 4.80 8.90 -12.38
C GLN A 20 5.56 10.20 -12.13
N GLU A 21 6.86 10.19 -12.38
CA GLU A 21 7.69 11.38 -12.21
C GLU A 21 7.24 12.52 -13.12
N GLY A 22 7.41 13.75 -12.63
CA GLY A 22 7.06 14.93 -13.40
C GLY A 22 5.58 15.28 -13.38
N THR A 23 4.74 14.52 -12.67
CA THR A 23 3.32 14.85 -12.55
C THR A 23 3.14 16.13 -11.75
N PRO A 24 2.39 17.13 -12.26
CA PRO A 24 2.12 18.35 -11.49
C PRO A 24 1.39 18.06 -10.19
N LEU A 25 1.68 18.84 -9.15
CA LEU A 25 1.07 18.66 -7.83
C LEU A 25 -0.45 18.71 -7.89
N GLU A 26 -1.03 19.60 -8.67
CA GLU A 26 -2.48 19.72 -8.84
C GLU A 26 -3.11 18.43 -9.37
N GLU A 27 -2.41 17.72 -10.25
CA GLU A 27 -2.88 16.45 -10.77
C GLU A 27 -2.75 15.35 -9.72
N VAL A 28 -1.65 15.32 -8.98
CA VAL A 28 -1.43 14.36 -7.89
C VAL A 28 -2.49 14.51 -6.81
N CYS A 29 -2.91 15.73 -6.53
CA CYS A 29 -3.93 16.03 -5.52
C CYS A 29 -5.36 15.87 -6.03
N ALA A 30 -5.56 15.56 -7.31
CA ALA A 30 -6.91 15.42 -7.87
C ALA A 30 -7.58 14.13 -7.38
N PRO A 31 -8.91 14.16 -7.17
CA PRO A 31 -9.64 12.94 -6.80
C PRO A 31 -9.42 11.83 -7.84
N GLY A 32 -9.18 10.61 -7.37
CA GLY A 32 -8.98 9.44 -8.23
C GLY A 32 -7.55 9.22 -8.69
N TYR A 33 -6.65 10.16 -8.48
CA TYR A 33 -5.28 10.01 -8.96
C TYR A 33 -4.61 8.75 -8.44
N PHE A 34 -4.61 8.56 -7.12
CA PHE A 34 -3.97 7.39 -6.52
C PHE A 34 -4.70 6.08 -6.86
N ALA A 35 -6.00 6.13 -7.06
CA ALA A 35 -6.77 4.94 -7.39
C ALA A 35 -6.46 4.41 -8.79
N GLN A 36 -5.97 5.26 -9.70
CA GLN A 36 -5.73 4.88 -11.10
C GLN A 36 -4.26 4.56 -11.39
N LEU A 37 -3.37 4.66 -10.42
CA LEU A 37 -1.95 4.36 -10.64
C LEU A 37 -1.76 2.90 -11.05
N PRO A 38 -0.86 2.63 -12.01
CA PRO A 38 -0.57 1.24 -12.36
C PRO A 38 0.18 0.54 -11.22
N PRO A 39 -0.07 -0.75 -11.01
CA PRO A 39 0.69 -1.49 -10.01
C PRO A 39 2.06 -1.86 -10.57
N ASN A 40 3.04 -1.98 -9.67
CA ASN A 40 4.28 -2.66 -10.01
C ASN A 40 4.00 -4.16 -9.90
N GLU A 41 3.84 -4.83 -11.02
CA GLU A 41 3.40 -6.22 -11.05
C GLU A 41 4.34 -7.17 -10.30
N ASN A 42 5.63 -6.96 -10.41
CA ASN A 42 6.61 -7.80 -9.73
C ASN A 42 6.50 -7.63 -8.21
N MET A 43 6.32 -6.40 -7.75
CA MET A 43 6.15 -6.12 -6.32
C MET A 43 4.83 -6.66 -5.79
N ALA A 44 3.76 -6.56 -6.58
CA ALA A 44 2.47 -7.11 -6.18
C ALA A 44 2.54 -8.63 -6.02
N LYS A 45 3.21 -9.31 -6.94
CA LYS A 45 3.41 -10.77 -6.85
C LYS A 45 4.29 -11.12 -5.64
N ALA A 46 5.35 -10.36 -5.41
CA ALA A 46 6.23 -10.57 -4.27
C ALA A 46 5.47 -10.38 -2.95
N MET A 47 4.54 -9.42 -2.89
CA MET A 47 3.72 -9.18 -1.72
C MET A 47 2.86 -10.38 -1.34
N ILE A 48 2.28 -11.06 -2.31
CA ILE A 48 1.48 -12.27 -2.05
C ILE A 48 2.33 -13.32 -1.36
N ARG A 49 3.51 -13.59 -1.91
CA ARG A 49 4.44 -14.58 -1.34
C ARG A 49 4.92 -14.18 0.05
N PHE A 50 5.24 -12.91 0.21
CA PHE A 50 5.73 -12.40 1.47
C PHE A 50 4.64 -12.44 2.55
N TRP A 51 3.41 -12.12 2.19
CA TRP A 51 2.27 -12.18 3.10
C TRP A 51 2.01 -13.63 3.56
N GLU A 52 2.07 -14.60 2.64
CA GLU A 52 1.93 -16.01 3.00
C GLU A 52 3.04 -16.45 3.96
N TYR A 53 4.28 -16.06 3.67
CA TYR A 53 5.41 -16.31 4.54
C TYR A 53 5.21 -15.68 5.93
N SER A 54 4.73 -14.46 5.96
CA SER A 54 4.54 -13.72 7.21
C SER A 54 3.54 -14.42 8.14
N ARG A 55 2.50 -14.99 7.58
CA ARG A 55 1.50 -15.71 8.36
C ARG A 55 2.06 -16.93 9.07
N LYS A 56 3.06 -17.56 8.47
CA LYS A 56 3.69 -18.77 9.03
C LYS A 56 4.82 -18.45 10.00
N ASN A 57 5.30 -17.22 10.03
CA ASN A 57 6.51 -16.86 10.75
C ASN A 57 6.32 -15.73 11.76
N ASN A 58 5.09 -15.52 12.22
CA ASN A 58 4.78 -14.54 13.25
C ASN A 58 5.24 -13.12 12.88
N ILE A 59 5.04 -12.74 11.62
CA ILE A 59 5.33 -11.41 11.10
C ILE A 59 4.01 -10.75 10.75
N GLU A 60 3.83 -9.50 11.19
CA GLU A 60 2.67 -8.69 10.86
C GLU A 60 3.05 -7.67 9.81
N VAL A 61 2.33 -7.64 8.68
CA VAL A 61 2.66 -6.80 7.53
C VAL A 61 1.67 -5.64 7.45
N PHE A 62 2.22 -4.43 7.36
CA PHE A 62 1.44 -3.21 7.24
C PHE A 62 1.80 -2.50 5.94
N ILE A 63 0.83 -1.81 5.37
CA ILE A 63 1.09 -0.83 4.31
C ILE A 63 1.22 0.54 4.97
N LEU A 64 2.25 1.29 4.61
CA LEU A 64 2.49 2.63 5.13
C LEU A 64 2.54 3.60 3.95
N SER A 65 1.73 4.64 4.00
CA SER A 65 1.69 5.62 2.92
C SER A 65 1.34 7.00 3.46
N ALA A 66 2.07 8.02 3.04
CA ALA A 66 1.71 9.39 3.36
C ALA A 66 0.52 9.83 2.51
N VAL A 67 -0.34 10.68 3.05
CA VAL A 67 -1.52 11.19 2.34
C VAL A 67 -1.56 12.70 2.45
N PHE A 68 -2.24 13.34 1.49
CA PHE A 68 -2.55 14.76 1.56
C PHE A 68 -3.81 14.97 2.42
N ASP A 69 -3.88 16.14 3.04
CA ASP A 69 -5.08 16.52 3.81
C ASP A 69 -6.13 17.10 2.86
N ASP A 70 -6.69 16.25 2.02
CA ASP A 70 -7.60 16.65 0.95
C ASP A 70 -8.95 15.94 1.00
N GLY A 71 -9.14 15.05 1.96
CA GLY A 71 -10.41 14.32 2.14
C GLY A 71 -10.62 13.14 1.19
N HIS A 72 -9.76 12.92 0.19
CA HIS A 72 -9.95 11.82 -0.76
C HIS A 72 -8.73 10.91 -0.94
N SER A 73 -7.53 11.34 -0.55
CA SER A 73 -6.31 10.53 -0.72
C SER A 73 -6.40 9.17 -0.03
N ILE A 74 -6.89 9.14 1.20
CA ILE A 74 -7.05 7.87 1.94
C ILE A 74 -8.03 6.95 1.22
N ARG A 75 -9.17 7.51 0.78
CA ARG A 75 -10.18 6.74 0.03
C ARG A 75 -9.60 6.14 -1.24
N ASP A 76 -8.87 6.95 -2.00
CA ASP A 76 -8.30 6.55 -3.27
C ASP A 76 -7.21 5.49 -3.11
N LYS A 77 -6.37 5.64 -2.08
CA LYS A 77 -5.33 4.65 -1.78
C LYS A 77 -5.93 3.34 -1.29
N ASN A 78 -6.99 3.40 -0.48
CA ASN A 78 -7.71 2.20 -0.08
C ASN A 78 -8.35 1.49 -1.27
N ALA A 79 -8.93 2.23 -2.21
CA ALA A 79 -9.50 1.66 -3.42
C ALA A 79 -8.43 0.92 -4.24
N TRP A 80 -7.25 1.52 -4.37
CA TRP A 80 -6.12 0.90 -5.04
C TRP A 80 -5.70 -0.40 -4.35
N LEU A 81 -5.55 -0.36 -3.03
CA LEU A 81 -5.15 -1.53 -2.24
C LEU A 81 -6.21 -2.62 -2.31
N ASP A 82 -7.50 -2.27 -2.27
CA ASP A 82 -8.58 -3.25 -2.40
C ASP A 82 -8.53 -3.96 -3.75
N GLN A 83 -8.08 -3.26 -4.79
CA GLN A 83 -7.99 -3.84 -6.12
C GLN A 83 -6.77 -4.75 -6.29
N TYR A 84 -5.61 -4.33 -5.80
CA TYR A 84 -4.35 -5.01 -6.10
C TYR A 84 -3.74 -5.79 -4.93
N ILE A 85 -3.99 -5.35 -3.69
CA ILE A 85 -3.43 -5.95 -2.48
C ILE A 85 -4.56 -6.19 -1.46
N PRO A 86 -5.64 -6.87 -1.83
CA PRO A 86 -6.82 -6.98 -0.97
C PRO A 86 -6.60 -7.83 0.29
N PHE A 87 -5.56 -8.63 0.33
CA PHE A 87 -5.28 -9.49 1.47
C PHE A 87 -4.69 -8.73 2.67
N ILE A 88 -4.28 -7.48 2.51
CA ILE A 88 -3.89 -6.62 3.62
C ILE A 88 -5.11 -5.79 4.01
N ASP A 89 -5.70 -6.09 5.17
CA ASP A 89 -6.95 -5.48 5.60
C ASP A 89 -6.77 -4.01 6.04
N ALA A 90 -7.88 -3.32 6.24
CA ALA A 90 -7.87 -1.90 6.55
C ALA A 90 -7.11 -1.57 7.85
N GLU A 91 -7.12 -2.48 8.83
CA GLU A 91 -6.41 -2.27 10.09
C GLU A 91 -4.90 -2.29 9.94
N HIS A 92 -4.42 -2.86 8.86
CA HIS A 92 -2.99 -2.96 8.55
C HIS A 92 -2.55 -1.95 7.48
N ARG A 93 -3.36 -0.93 7.24
CA ARG A 93 -3.04 0.17 6.30
C ARG A 93 -2.91 1.46 7.10
N ILE A 94 -1.71 2.01 7.13
CA ILE A 94 -1.40 3.23 7.90
C ILE A 94 -1.17 4.39 6.94
N PHE A 95 -1.95 5.43 7.11
CA PHE A 95 -1.87 6.62 6.28
C PHE A 95 -1.52 7.87 7.07
#